data_67e45a3cd3bceae95c67f3f22b7082ca
#
_entry.id   67e45a3cd3bceae95c67f3f22b7082ca
#
_cell.length_a   1.000
_cell.length_b   1.000
_cell.length_c   1.000
_cell.angle_alpha   90.00
_cell.angle_beta   90.00
_cell.angle_gamma   90.00
#
_symmetry.space_group_name_H-M   'P 1'
#
loop_
_entity.id
_entity.type
_entity.pdbx_description
1 polymer ?
#
loop_
_entity_poly.entity_id
_entity_poly.type
_entity_poly.pdbx_seq_one_letter_code
_entity_poly.pdbx_strand_id
1 'polypeptide(L)'
;MKRRDFLKNTALASGALMIPSFLKPFEALAANQLSGHKNLVIIQLSGGNDGLNTVVPYGIDEYYRKRQTIAITPDSLIKLNEVQGLNPAMASLREIYDEGWMSIINSVGYPNPDRSHFRSMDIWHTASDADQFLSTGWIGRYLDSNCEACRRPYTAVEVDDTLSLALKGQSKKGIAVKDPARLFRNTREPFFKDVLKKHDQNLHEDNLGYLYKTMIETYSSADYIQSKSKTYQTSSSYPDTPFASQLKTVSEFINSGLN
;
A
#
# COMPACT_ATOMS: atom_id res chain seq x y z
N MET A 1 38.89 22.25 2.43
CA MET A 1 37.84 21.34 2.98
C MET A 1 37.87 21.43 4.50
N LYS A 2 36.78 21.83 5.15
CA LYS A 2 36.77 21.95 6.62
C LYS A 2 36.71 20.54 7.24
N ARG A 3 37.41 20.31 8.37
CA ARG A 3 37.45 19.01 9.05
C ARG A 3 36.07 18.40 9.31
N ARG A 4 35.07 19.24 9.54
CA ARG A 4 33.66 18.86 9.74
C ARG A 4 33.02 18.28 8.48
N ASP A 5 33.35 18.81 7.29
CA ASP A 5 32.82 18.33 6.02
C ASP A 5 33.46 17.01 5.61
N PHE A 6 34.74 16.82 5.94
CA PHE A 6 35.43 15.55 5.77
C PHE A 6 34.79 14.45 6.64
N LEU A 7 34.54 14.72 7.92
CA LEU A 7 33.91 13.73 8.84
C LEU A 7 32.47 13.39 8.41
N LYS A 8 31.69 14.37 7.95
CA LYS A 8 30.33 14.10 7.43
C LYS A 8 30.36 13.25 6.16
N ASN A 9 31.25 13.55 5.24
CA ASN A 9 31.36 12.80 3.99
C ASN A 9 31.91 11.39 4.21
N THR A 10 32.83 11.21 5.19
CA THR A 10 33.36 9.89 5.57
C THR A 10 32.29 9.06 6.28
N ALA A 11 31.48 9.65 7.16
CA ALA A 11 30.36 8.96 7.81
C ALA A 11 29.26 8.55 6.83
N LEU A 12 28.96 9.38 5.82
CA LEU A 12 28.05 9.04 4.73
C LEU A 12 28.61 7.94 3.83
N ALA A 13 29.91 7.97 3.50
CA ALA A 13 30.55 6.95 2.68
C ALA A 13 30.66 5.59 3.41
N SER A 14 30.94 5.57 4.71
CA SER A 14 30.94 4.33 5.50
C SER A 14 29.56 3.76 5.75
N GLY A 15 28.52 4.61 5.86
CA GLY A 15 27.12 4.17 5.91
C GLY A 15 26.68 3.49 4.62
N ALA A 16 27.12 3.98 3.47
CA ALA A 16 26.82 3.39 2.16
C ALA A 16 27.43 1.99 1.96
N LEU A 17 28.57 1.69 2.61
CA LEU A 17 29.20 0.37 2.55
C LEU A 17 28.49 -0.69 3.39
N MET A 18 27.59 -0.29 4.29
CA MET A 18 26.79 -1.20 5.12
C MET A 18 25.40 -1.48 4.55
N ILE A 19 25.04 -0.89 3.40
CA ILE A 19 23.76 -1.17 2.76
C ILE A 19 23.78 -2.59 2.23
N PRO A 20 22.86 -3.45 2.68
CA PRO A 20 22.75 -4.80 2.16
C PRO A 20 22.62 -4.82 0.63
N SER A 21 23.31 -5.74 -0.03
CA SER A 21 23.40 -5.78 -1.50
C SER A 21 22.05 -5.87 -2.21
N PHE A 22 21.01 -6.36 -1.53
CA PHE A 22 19.65 -6.40 -2.06
C PHE A 22 18.96 -5.03 -2.14
N LEU A 23 19.48 -4.01 -1.44
CA LEU A 23 18.97 -2.63 -1.51
C LEU A 23 19.61 -1.80 -2.62
N LYS A 24 20.71 -2.28 -3.24
CA LYS A 24 21.40 -1.58 -4.35
C LYS A 24 20.48 -1.28 -5.56
N PRO A 25 19.54 -2.16 -5.95
CA PRO A 25 18.59 -1.83 -7.00
C PRO A 25 17.70 -0.62 -6.65
N PHE A 26 17.39 -0.42 -5.37
CA PHE A 26 16.62 0.74 -4.90
C PHE A 26 17.43 2.03 -4.92
N GLU A 27 18.75 1.96 -4.68
CA GLU A 27 19.66 3.11 -4.85
C GLU A 27 19.76 3.51 -6.32
N ALA A 28 19.86 2.56 -7.23
CA ALA A 28 19.89 2.84 -8.67
C ALA A 28 18.58 3.46 -9.17
N LEU A 29 17.43 3.03 -8.62
CA LEU A 29 16.11 3.63 -8.86
C LEU A 29 16.01 5.03 -8.27
N ALA A 30 16.61 5.29 -7.11
CA ALA A 30 16.62 6.60 -6.47
C ALA A 30 17.62 7.58 -7.14
N ALA A 31 18.73 7.08 -7.68
CA ALA A 31 19.74 7.88 -8.37
C ALA A 31 19.30 8.28 -9.79
N ASN A 32 18.46 7.49 -10.45
CA ASN A 32 17.77 7.94 -11.65
C ASN A 32 16.71 8.97 -11.24
N GLN A 33 17.05 10.23 -11.33
CA GLN A 33 16.09 11.34 -11.33
C GLN A 33 15.17 11.21 -12.55
N LEU A 34 14.25 10.26 -12.50
CA LEU A 34 13.09 10.29 -13.36
C LEU A 34 12.27 11.49 -12.89
N SER A 35 12.33 12.55 -13.66
CA SER A 35 11.49 13.74 -13.52
C SER A 35 10.03 13.37 -13.78
N GLY A 36 9.39 12.74 -12.80
CA GLY A 36 8.00 12.31 -12.85
C GLY A 36 7.53 11.86 -11.47
N HIS A 37 6.28 12.13 -11.18
CA HIS A 37 5.64 11.62 -9.97
C HIS A 37 5.60 10.08 -10.04
N LYS A 38 6.11 9.41 -9.00
CA LYS A 38 6.07 7.96 -8.87
C LYS A 38 4.85 7.58 -8.04
N ASN A 39 4.05 6.66 -8.56
CA ASN A 39 2.93 6.09 -7.82
C ASN A 39 3.36 4.76 -7.20
N LEU A 40 3.08 4.58 -5.92
CA LEU A 40 3.21 3.30 -5.22
C LEU A 40 1.82 2.69 -5.07
N VAL A 41 1.62 1.51 -5.62
CA VAL A 41 0.39 0.73 -5.42
C VAL A 41 0.69 -0.44 -4.50
N ILE A 42 -0.05 -0.54 -3.40
CA ILE A 42 0.06 -1.64 -2.45
C ILE A 42 -1.20 -2.49 -2.57
N ILE A 43 -1.02 -3.78 -2.86
CA ILE A 43 -2.11 -4.75 -2.94
C ILE A 43 -1.96 -5.70 -1.75
N GLN A 44 -2.92 -5.63 -0.81
CA GLN A 44 -2.96 -6.53 0.33
C GLN A 44 -4.02 -7.60 0.08
N LEU A 45 -3.59 -8.86 0.06
CA LEU A 45 -4.48 -10.01 -0.08
C LEU A 45 -4.94 -10.46 1.31
N SER A 46 -5.98 -9.82 1.85
CA SER A 46 -6.45 -10.01 3.23
C SER A 46 -7.43 -11.17 3.42
N GLY A 47 -7.95 -11.75 2.35
CA GLY A 47 -9.00 -12.78 2.39
C GLY A 47 -8.53 -14.21 2.65
N GLY A 48 -7.31 -14.43 3.17
CA GLY A 48 -6.77 -15.76 3.43
C GLY A 48 -6.01 -16.34 2.23
N ASN A 49 -5.15 -15.55 1.58
CA ASN A 49 -4.29 -16.04 0.52
C ASN A 49 -3.35 -17.15 1.00
N ASP A 50 -3.32 -18.27 0.28
CA ASP A 50 -2.35 -19.35 0.49
C ASP A 50 -1.04 -19.01 -0.23
N GLY A 51 -0.09 -18.41 0.49
CA GLY A 51 1.20 -17.99 -0.07
C GLY A 51 1.99 -19.14 -0.69
N LEU A 52 1.91 -20.35 -0.11
CA LEU A 52 2.61 -21.53 -0.64
C LEU A 52 1.95 -22.11 -1.91
N ASN A 53 0.69 -21.76 -2.17
CA ASN A 53 0.02 -22.09 -3.42
C ASN A 53 -0.09 -20.88 -4.36
N THR A 54 0.43 -19.73 -3.97
CA THR A 54 0.64 -18.56 -4.84
C THR A 54 2.00 -18.65 -5.53
N VAL A 55 3.07 -18.75 -4.73
CA VAL A 55 4.43 -19.03 -5.19
C VAL A 55 4.83 -20.40 -4.61
N VAL A 56 4.81 -21.40 -5.45
CA VAL A 56 4.94 -22.80 -5.04
C VAL A 56 6.40 -23.20 -4.99
N PRO A 57 6.93 -23.62 -3.83
CA PRO A 57 8.29 -24.10 -3.69
C PRO A 57 8.41 -25.58 -4.14
N TYR A 58 8.19 -25.84 -5.42
CA TYR A 58 8.07 -27.21 -5.96
C TYR A 58 9.34 -28.03 -5.89
N GLY A 59 10.49 -27.41 -5.73
CA GLY A 59 11.77 -28.09 -5.49
C GLY A 59 11.99 -28.55 -4.06
N ILE A 60 11.01 -28.35 -3.15
CA ILE A 60 11.13 -28.70 -1.73
C ILE A 60 10.15 -29.84 -1.39
N ASP A 61 10.68 -31.04 -1.07
CA ASP A 61 9.86 -32.22 -0.75
C ASP A 61 8.91 -31.99 0.43
N GLU A 62 9.30 -31.13 1.39
CA GLU A 62 8.48 -30.75 2.55
C GLU A 62 7.13 -30.18 2.13
N TYR A 63 7.08 -29.42 1.05
CA TYR A 63 5.85 -28.86 0.52
C TYR A 63 4.84 -29.96 0.18
N TYR A 64 5.24 -31.01 -0.51
CA TYR A 64 4.37 -32.13 -0.85
C TYR A 64 4.01 -32.99 0.35
N ARG A 65 5.00 -33.24 1.20
CA ARG A 65 4.81 -34.07 2.40
C ARG A 65 3.80 -33.47 3.37
N LYS A 66 3.81 -32.14 3.55
CA LYS A 66 2.92 -31.43 4.47
C LYS A 66 1.59 -31.03 3.87
N ARG A 67 1.46 -31.08 2.56
CA ARG A 67 0.29 -30.57 1.82
C ARG A 67 -0.29 -31.60 0.84
N GLN A 68 -0.36 -32.85 1.25
CA GLN A 68 -0.69 -34.01 0.39
C GLN A 68 -1.97 -33.83 -0.46
N THR A 69 -2.98 -33.12 0.05
CA THR A 69 -4.27 -32.95 -0.63
C THR A 69 -4.39 -31.64 -1.41
N ILE A 70 -3.54 -30.65 -1.13
CA ILE A 70 -3.64 -29.30 -1.71
C ILE A 70 -2.36 -28.85 -2.41
N ALA A 71 -1.34 -29.68 -2.44
CA ALA A 71 -0.13 -29.40 -3.19
C ALA A 71 -0.41 -29.35 -4.70
N ILE A 72 0.18 -28.38 -5.39
CA ILE A 72 0.09 -28.25 -6.83
C ILE A 72 1.25 -29.04 -7.44
N THR A 73 0.96 -29.91 -8.40
CA THR A 73 1.97 -30.76 -9.04
C THR A 73 2.95 -29.95 -9.91
N PRO A 74 4.21 -30.34 -10.03
CA PRO A 74 5.21 -29.60 -10.79
C PRO A 74 4.85 -29.37 -12.26
N ASP A 75 4.06 -30.28 -12.86
CA ASP A 75 3.64 -30.20 -14.26
C ASP A 75 2.54 -29.18 -14.50
N SER A 76 1.82 -28.77 -13.44
CA SER A 76 0.76 -27.78 -13.52
C SER A 76 1.26 -26.35 -13.29
N LEU A 77 2.48 -26.17 -12.81
CA LEU A 77 3.00 -24.88 -12.41
C LEU A 77 3.55 -24.07 -13.59
N ILE A 78 3.51 -22.76 -13.44
CA ILE A 78 4.31 -21.84 -14.25
C ILE A 78 5.70 -21.77 -13.62
N LYS A 79 6.63 -22.61 -14.05
CA LYS A 79 7.98 -22.72 -13.48
C LYS A 79 8.74 -21.41 -13.71
N LEU A 80 9.27 -20.82 -12.65
CA LEU A 80 10.10 -19.61 -12.70
C LEU A 80 11.60 -19.96 -12.73
N ASN A 81 11.98 -20.91 -11.90
CA ASN A 81 13.35 -21.44 -11.81
C ASN A 81 13.29 -22.91 -11.33
N GLU A 82 14.43 -23.50 -10.96
CA GLU A 82 14.55 -24.91 -10.55
C GLU A 82 13.81 -25.27 -9.24
N VAL A 83 13.43 -24.26 -8.44
CA VAL A 83 12.85 -24.50 -7.10
C VAL A 83 11.48 -23.88 -6.90
N GLN A 84 11.09 -22.91 -7.73
CA GLN A 84 9.86 -22.14 -7.55
C GLN A 84 9.05 -22.01 -8.84
N GLY A 85 7.73 -22.02 -8.68
CA GLY A 85 6.78 -21.75 -9.75
C GLY A 85 5.57 -20.95 -9.25
N LEU A 86 4.89 -20.29 -10.16
CA LEU A 86 3.64 -19.61 -9.87
C LEU A 86 2.46 -20.57 -9.99
N ASN A 87 1.40 -20.27 -9.27
CA ASN A 87 0.09 -20.88 -9.46
C ASN A 87 -0.31 -20.79 -10.94
N PRO A 88 -0.93 -21.81 -11.54
CA PRO A 88 -1.37 -21.76 -12.95
C PRO A 88 -2.28 -20.59 -13.28
N ALA A 89 -3.10 -20.13 -12.33
CA ALA A 89 -3.97 -18.96 -12.50
C ALA A 89 -3.20 -17.63 -12.64
N MET A 90 -1.89 -17.63 -12.38
CA MET A 90 -1.03 -16.44 -12.45
C MET A 90 -0.15 -16.42 -13.70
N ALA A 91 -0.52 -17.12 -14.76
CA ALA A 91 0.27 -17.27 -15.98
C ALA A 91 0.66 -15.92 -16.60
N SER A 92 -0.20 -14.91 -16.54
CA SER A 92 0.11 -13.56 -17.05
C SER A 92 1.23 -12.83 -16.31
N LEU A 93 1.62 -13.28 -15.11
CA LEU A 93 2.76 -12.71 -14.38
C LEU A 93 4.10 -13.28 -14.86
N ARG A 94 4.09 -14.35 -15.65
CA ARG A 94 5.31 -14.98 -16.17
C ARG A 94 6.11 -14.02 -17.05
N GLU A 95 5.46 -13.35 -17.97
CA GLU A 95 6.08 -12.36 -18.85
C GLU A 95 6.74 -11.22 -18.06
N ILE A 96 6.02 -10.66 -17.05
CA ILE A 96 6.53 -9.61 -16.17
C ILE A 96 7.77 -10.07 -15.41
N TYR A 97 7.80 -11.35 -14.99
CA TYR A 97 8.97 -11.93 -14.33
C TYR A 97 10.16 -12.08 -15.30
N ASP A 98 9.94 -12.59 -16.51
CA ASP A 98 10.98 -12.82 -17.50
C ASP A 98 11.59 -11.49 -18.01
N GLU A 99 10.82 -10.42 -18.06
CA GLU A 99 11.29 -9.06 -18.37
C GLU A 99 12.04 -8.39 -17.19
N GLY A 100 12.11 -9.03 -16.02
CA GLY A 100 12.80 -8.50 -14.85
C GLY A 100 12.04 -7.40 -14.10
N TRP A 101 10.75 -7.23 -14.38
CA TRP A 101 9.90 -6.24 -13.72
C TRP A 101 9.25 -6.77 -12.42
N MET A 102 9.42 -8.04 -12.10
CA MET A 102 8.87 -8.67 -10.90
C MET A 102 9.99 -9.29 -10.06
N SER A 103 9.93 -9.05 -8.75
CA SER A 103 10.76 -9.72 -7.74
C SER A 103 9.87 -10.47 -6.75
N ILE A 104 10.30 -11.66 -6.34
CA ILE A 104 9.64 -12.47 -5.34
C ILE A 104 10.49 -12.50 -4.08
N ILE A 105 9.91 -12.12 -2.94
CA ILE A 105 10.57 -12.15 -1.64
C ILE A 105 9.89 -13.22 -0.80
N ASN A 106 10.62 -14.31 -0.55
CA ASN A 106 10.12 -15.42 0.25
C ASN A 106 10.47 -15.27 1.73
N SER A 107 9.84 -16.09 2.56
CA SER A 107 10.12 -16.17 4.01
C SER A 107 9.93 -14.83 4.74
N VAL A 108 9.00 -14.02 4.25
CA VAL A 108 8.63 -12.77 4.90
C VAL A 108 7.68 -13.06 6.04
N GLY A 109 8.01 -12.58 7.22
CA GLY A 109 7.23 -12.78 8.44
C GLY A 109 7.76 -11.91 9.58
N TYR A 110 7.29 -12.18 10.79
CA TYR A 110 7.74 -11.51 12.01
C TYR A 110 7.90 -12.51 13.15
N PRO A 111 8.72 -12.22 14.16
CA PRO A 111 8.92 -13.09 15.33
C PRO A 111 7.63 -13.26 16.14
N ASN A 112 7.46 -14.42 16.76
CA ASN A 112 6.32 -14.74 17.65
C ASN A 112 4.94 -14.48 17.01
N PRO A 113 4.64 -15.06 15.83
CA PRO A 113 3.41 -14.78 15.11
C PRO A 113 2.19 -15.21 15.90
N ASP A 114 1.17 -14.36 15.96
CA ASP A 114 -0.15 -14.69 16.47
C ASP A 114 -0.98 -15.39 15.37
N ARG A 115 -1.80 -16.35 15.75
CA ARG A 115 -2.72 -17.04 14.83
C ARG A 115 -4.02 -16.28 14.58
N SER A 116 -4.26 -15.17 15.29
CA SER A 116 -5.39 -14.30 15.04
C SER A 116 -5.20 -13.54 13.73
N HIS A 117 -6.11 -13.69 12.81
CA HIS A 117 -6.12 -12.92 11.56
C HIS A 117 -6.17 -11.41 11.82
N PHE A 118 -6.95 -10.98 12.80
CA PHE A 118 -7.06 -9.55 13.17
C PHE A 118 -5.74 -9.02 13.71
N ARG A 119 -5.11 -9.74 14.64
CA ARG A 119 -3.84 -9.31 15.21
C ARG A 119 -2.72 -9.31 14.16
N SER A 120 -2.66 -10.33 13.31
CA SER A 120 -1.70 -10.37 12.21
C SER A 120 -1.88 -9.19 11.26
N MET A 121 -3.12 -8.83 10.94
CA MET A 121 -3.43 -7.66 10.11
C MET A 121 -2.92 -6.37 10.76
N ASP A 122 -3.16 -6.17 12.06
CA ASP A 122 -2.67 -5.01 12.79
C ASP A 122 -1.15 -4.91 12.75
N ILE A 123 -0.44 -6.03 12.95
CA ILE A 123 1.03 -6.09 12.89
C ILE A 123 1.52 -5.69 11.48
N TRP A 124 0.94 -6.23 10.42
CA TRP A 124 1.28 -5.85 9.06
C TRP A 124 0.98 -4.38 8.74
N HIS A 125 -0.13 -3.85 9.25
CA HIS A 125 -0.50 -2.44 9.08
C HIS A 125 0.39 -1.49 9.87
N THR A 126 0.82 -1.91 11.06
CA THR A 126 1.63 -1.05 11.93
C THR A 126 3.12 -1.27 11.75
N ALA A 127 3.56 -2.38 11.16
CA ALA A 127 4.95 -2.84 11.17
C ALA A 127 5.54 -2.83 12.59
N SER A 128 4.74 -3.26 13.58
CA SER A 128 5.14 -3.39 14.98
C SER A 128 5.64 -4.79 15.29
N ASP A 129 6.30 -4.95 16.43
CA ASP A 129 6.53 -6.26 17.02
C ASP A 129 5.20 -6.90 17.45
N ALA A 130 5.18 -8.23 17.63
CA ALA A 130 3.96 -8.97 17.92
C ALA A 130 3.32 -8.63 19.29
N ASP A 131 4.10 -8.14 20.24
CA ASP A 131 3.69 -7.72 21.58
C ASP A 131 3.37 -6.22 21.69
N GLN A 132 3.59 -5.45 20.61
CA GLN A 132 3.32 -4.02 20.57
C GLN A 132 1.99 -3.69 19.90
N PHE A 133 1.21 -2.81 20.53
CA PHE A 133 -0.06 -2.30 19.97
C PHE A 133 0.11 -0.83 19.62
N LEU A 134 0.11 -0.52 18.33
CA LEU A 134 0.23 0.85 17.84
C LEU A 134 -1.10 1.33 17.24
N SER A 135 -1.41 2.60 17.46
CA SER A 135 -2.57 3.29 16.87
C SER A 135 -2.29 3.90 15.50
N THR A 136 -1.03 3.85 15.03
CA THR A 136 -0.59 4.42 13.75
C THR A 136 0.01 3.35 12.86
N GLY A 137 -0.30 3.42 11.57
CA GLY A 137 0.24 2.53 10.56
C GLY A 137 1.58 3.02 9.99
N TRP A 138 2.33 2.13 9.35
CA TRP A 138 3.66 2.45 8.83
C TRP A 138 3.61 3.48 7.68
N ILE A 139 2.59 3.41 6.80
CA ILE A 139 2.39 4.40 5.74
C ILE A 139 1.99 5.74 6.34
N GLY A 140 1.07 5.73 7.33
CA GLY A 140 0.65 6.94 8.04
C GLY A 140 1.82 7.65 8.71
N ARG A 141 2.73 6.93 9.37
CA ARG A 141 3.95 7.51 9.95
C ARG A 141 4.89 8.07 8.88
N TYR A 142 4.98 7.42 7.71
CA TYR A 142 5.72 7.98 6.57
C TYR A 142 5.12 9.30 6.10
N LEU A 143 3.79 9.38 5.98
CA LEU A 143 3.09 10.63 5.63
C LEU A 143 3.36 11.74 6.67
N ASP A 144 3.44 11.41 7.94
CA ASP A 144 3.75 12.36 9.01
C ASP A 144 5.18 12.90 8.93
N SER A 145 6.16 12.05 8.55
CA SER A 145 7.57 12.34 8.78
C SER A 145 8.21 13.30 7.77
N ASN A 146 7.93 13.20 6.47
CA ASN A 146 8.78 13.84 5.46
C ASN A 146 8.07 14.38 4.22
N CYS A 147 6.76 14.37 4.17
CA CYS A 147 6.09 14.73 2.94
C CYS A 147 5.41 16.09 3.03
N GLU A 148 6.06 17.15 2.56
CA GLU A 148 5.38 18.44 2.38
C GLU A 148 4.20 18.33 1.40
N ALA A 149 4.35 17.53 0.35
CA ALA A 149 3.27 17.24 -0.61
C ALA A 149 2.13 16.44 0.02
N CYS A 150 2.37 15.68 1.10
CA CYS A 150 1.36 14.86 1.80
C CYS A 150 0.46 15.66 2.75
N ARG A 151 0.30 16.95 2.57
CA ARG A 151 -0.66 17.77 3.34
C ARG A 151 -2.11 17.49 2.94
N ARG A 152 -2.31 16.82 1.82
CA ARG A 152 -3.63 16.56 1.25
C ARG A 152 -3.99 15.09 1.43
N PRO A 153 -5.16 14.75 1.98
CA PRO A 153 -5.54 13.35 2.25
C PRO A 153 -5.54 12.46 1.01
N TYR A 154 -5.82 13.02 -0.16
CA TYR A 154 -5.85 12.27 -1.42
C TYR A 154 -4.47 11.91 -1.99
N THR A 155 -3.38 12.30 -1.34
CA THR A 155 -2.02 11.82 -1.67
C THR A 155 -1.85 10.33 -1.35
N ALA A 156 -2.64 9.80 -0.41
CA ALA A 156 -2.70 8.38 -0.08
C ALA A 156 -4.15 7.92 -0.10
N VAL A 157 -4.51 7.13 -1.09
CA VAL A 157 -5.89 6.67 -1.30
C VAL A 157 -5.97 5.16 -1.14
N GLU A 158 -6.93 4.70 -0.35
CA GLU A 158 -7.32 3.31 -0.24
C GLU A 158 -8.63 3.08 -0.99
N VAL A 159 -8.62 2.11 -1.90
CA VAL A 159 -9.83 1.78 -2.67
C VAL A 159 -10.65 0.76 -1.90
N ASP A 160 -11.28 1.23 -0.82
CA ASP A 160 -12.16 0.44 0.04
C ASP A 160 -13.23 1.34 0.70
N ASP A 161 -14.18 0.72 1.43
CA ASP A 161 -15.22 1.43 2.20
C ASP A 161 -14.66 2.07 3.50
N THR A 162 -13.57 1.52 4.05
CA THR A 162 -12.96 1.99 5.30
C THR A 162 -11.45 2.18 5.16
N LEU A 163 -10.92 3.18 5.87
CA LEU A 163 -9.48 3.42 5.91
C LEU A 163 -8.79 2.43 6.84
N SER A 164 -7.84 1.66 6.31
CA SER A 164 -7.03 0.72 7.09
C SER A 164 -6.11 1.45 8.08
N LEU A 165 -5.68 0.73 9.11
CA LEU A 165 -4.71 1.24 10.07
C LEU A 165 -3.38 1.60 9.39
N ALA A 166 -3.02 0.94 8.29
CA ALA A 166 -1.77 1.19 7.55
C ALA A 166 -1.62 2.67 7.13
N LEU A 167 -2.72 3.31 6.74
CA LEU A 167 -2.76 4.70 6.25
C LEU A 167 -3.05 5.75 7.33
N LYS A 168 -3.15 5.35 8.60
CA LYS A 168 -3.39 6.26 9.73
C LYS A 168 -2.08 6.70 10.37
N GLY A 169 -1.73 7.97 10.26
CA GLY A 169 -0.64 8.59 11.01
C GLY A 169 -1.13 9.26 12.29
N GLN A 170 -0.23 9.93 13.00
CA GLN A 170 -0.57 10.74 14.18
C GLN A 170 -1.31 12.01 13.79
N SER A 171 -0.84 12.70 12.77
CA SER A 171 -1.36 13.98 12.28
C SER A 171 -1.92 13.91 10.87
N LYS A 172 -1.40 13.03 10.04
CA LYS A 172 -1.82 12.84 8.65
C LYS A 172 -2.39 11.46 8.45
N LYS A 173 -3.27 11.34 7.47
CA LYS A 173 -3.90 10.08 7.09
C LYS A 173 -4.24 10.09 5.61
N GLY A 174 -4.42 8.91 5.03
CA GLY A 174 -5.03 8.75 3.72
C GLY A 174 -6.55 8.92 3.75
N ILE A 175 -7.16 8.68 2.63
CA ILE A 175 -8.62 8.67 2.47
C ILE A 175 -9.07 7.35 1.84
N ALA A 176 -10.15 6.76 2.36
CA ALA A 176 -10.79 5.60 1.74
C ALA A 176 -11.83 6.05 0.72
N VAL A 177 -11.73 5.54 -0.50
CA VAL A 177 -12.61 5.91 -1.63
C VAL A 177 -12.90 4.69 -2.49
N LYS A 178 -14.00 4.01 -2.24
CA LYS A 178 -14.45 2.90 -3.08
C LYS A 178 -15.16 3.39 -4.35
N ASP A 179 -15.99 4.42 -4.21
CA ASP A 179 -16.75 5.04 -5.30
C ASP A 179 -16.66 6.57 -5.17
N PRO A 180 -15.90 7.24 -6.05
CA PRO A 180 -15.75 8.69 -6.05
C PRO A 180 -17.08 9.45 -6.15
N ALA A 181 -18.01 8.96 -6.96
CA ALA A 181 -19.30 9.60 -7.15
C ALA A 181 -20.18 9.50 -5.90
N ARG A 182 -20.14 8.36 -5.21
CA ARG A 182 -20.83 8.16 -3.93
C ARG A 182 -20.24 9.04 -2.85
N LEU A 183 -18.90 9.09 -2.75
CA LEU A 183 -18.22 9.97 -1.80
C LEU A 183 -18.65 11.43 -2.00
N PHE A 184 -18.62 11.90 -3.24
CA PHE A 184 -19.04 13.26 -3.59
C PHE A 184 -20.51 13.52 -3.20
N ARG A 185 -21.45 12.62 -3.53
CA ARG A 185 -22.85 12.78 -3.15
C ARG A 185 -23.05 12.84 -1.64
N ASN A 186 -22.41 11.92 -0.90
CA ASN A 186 -22.55 11.86 0.55
C ASN A 186 -22.03 13.14 1.25
N THR A 187 -20.95 13.73 0.77
CA THR A 187 -20.44 14.98 1.32
C THR A 187 -21.32 16.20 1.02
N ARG A 188 -22.26 16.08 0.08
CA ARG A 188 -23.23 17.14 -0.27
C ARG A 188 -24.56 17.02 0.46
N GLU A 189 -24.78 15.97 1.24
CA GLU A 189 -25.97 15.83 2.08
C GLU A 189 -26.12 17.01 3.06
N PRO A 190 -27.38 17.45 3.32
CA PRO A 190 -27.63 18.58 4.21
C PRO A 190 -27.00 18.41 5.60
N PHE A 191 -27.08 17.21 6.17
CA PHE A 191 -26.48 16.89 7.45
C PHE A 191 -24.97 17.18 7.48
N PHE A 192 -24.24 16.75 6.45
CA PHE A 192 -22.79 16.96 6.38
C PHE A 192 -22.45 18.45 6.31
N LYS A 193 -23.18 19.20 5.50
CA LYS A 193 -23.02 20.66 5.39
C LYS A 193 -23.36 21.40 6.67
N ASP A 194 -24.41 20.98 7.38
CA ASP A 194 -24.80 21.61 8.64
C ASP A 194 -23.81 21.35 9.76
N VAL A 195 -23.22 20.16 9.81
CA VAL A 195 -22.12 19.86 10.73
C VAL A 195 -20.92 20.76 10.43
N LEU A 196 -20.52 20.90 9.17
CA LEU A 196 -19.39 21.76 8.78
C LEU A 196 -19.61 23.23 9.10
N LYS A 197 -20.86 23.75 9.00
CA LYS A 197 -21.20 25.14 9.34
C LYS A 197 -21.16 25.44 10.84
N LYS A 198 -21.42 24.44 11.67
CA LYS A 198 -21.44 24.58 13.15
C LYS A 198 -20.04 24.43 13.74
N HIS A 199 -19.02 24.41 12.94
CA HIS A 199 -17.65 24.29 13.40
C HIS A 199 -17.22 25.50 14.21
N ASP A 200 -16.99 25.30 15.50
CA ASP A 200 -16.35 26.29 16.39
C ASP A 200 -14.83 26.19 16.21
N GLN A 201 -14.16 27.30 15.98
CA GLN A 201 -12.71 27.39 15.75
C GLN A 201 -11.88 27.00 16.99
N ASN A 202 -12.51 26.75 18.13
CA ASN A 202 -11.88 26.38 19.40
C ASN A 202 -11.90 24.87 19.69
N LEU A 203 -11.95 24.02 18.66
CA LEU A 203 -11.88 22.57 18.87
C LEU A 203 -10.52 22.19 19.43
N HIS A 204 -10.50 21.75 20.68
CA HIS A 204 -9.36 21.12 21.32
C HIS A 204 -8.96 19.83 20.56
N GLU A 205 -7.71 19.36 20.73
CA GLU A 205 -7.18 18.11 20.15
C GLU A 205 -7.81 16.85 20.81
N ASP A 206 -9.12 16.87 20.99
CA ASP A 206 -9.90 15.74 21.47
C ASP A 206 -10.47 14.91 20.31
N ASN A 207 -11.15 13.83 20.63
CA ASN A 207 -11.78 12.94 19.65
C ASN A 207 -12.77 13.68 18.73
N LEU A 208 -13.43 14.71 19.23
CA LEU A 208 -14.39 15.50 18.47
C LEU A 208 -13.67 16.38 17.45
N GLY A 209 -12.60 17.05 17.84
CA GLY A 209 -11.73 17.83 16.95
C GLY A 209 -11.16 16.99 15.83
N TYR A 210 -10.72 15.76 16.14
CA TYR A 210 -10.27 14.82 15.14
C TYR A 210 -11.36 14.44 14.12
N LEU A 211 -12.60 14.18 14.58
CA LEU A 211 -13.73 13.88 13.69
C LEU A 211 -14.05 15.06 12.76
N TYR A 212 -14.11 16.27 13.29
CA TYR A 212 -14.35 17.46 12.48
C TYR A 212 -13.28 17.70 11.43
N LYS A 213 -12.01 17.60 11.81
CA LYS A 213 -10.88 17.69 10.87
C LYS A 213 -11.02 16.66 9.76
N THR A 214 -11.35 15.42 10.13
CA THR A 214 -11.59 14.33 9.16
C THR A 214 -12.72 14.67 8.19
N MET A 215 -13.82 15.22 8.68
CA MET A 215 -14.96 15.61 7.85
C MET A 215 -14.62 16.74 6.87
N ILE A 216 -13.90 17.76 7.34
CA ILE A 216 -13.45 18.90 6.50
C ILE A 216 -12.51 18.40 5.40
N GLU A 217 -11.53 17.57 5.75
CA GLU A 217 -10.59 16.99 4.81
C GLU A 217 -11.29 16.10 3.79
N THR A 218 -12.26 15.29 4.23
CA THR A 218 -13.07 14.44 3.35
C THR A 218 -13.91 15.30 2.40
N TYR A 219 -14.55 16.36 2.90
CA TYR A 219 -15.35 17.25 2.07
C TYR A 219 -14.51 17.95 1.00
N SER A 220 -13.37 18.53 1.39
CA SER A 220 -12.46 19.22 0.45
C SER A 220 -11.85 18.27 -0.58
N SER A 221 -11.56 17.03 -0.18
CA SER A 221 -10.98 16.02 -1.07
C SER A 221 -12.00 15.43 -2.04
N ALA A 222 -13.27 15.34 -1.65
CA ALA A 222 -14.32 14.71 -2.46
C ALA A 222 -14.51 15.38 -3.82
N ASP A 223 -14.44 16.71 -3.87
CA ASP A 223 -14.55 17.48 -5.13
C ASP A 223 -13.37 17.17 -6.06
N TYR A 224 -12.17 17.18 -5.52
CA TYR A 224 -10.96 16.93 -6.27
C TYR A 224 -10.94 15.49 -6.82
N ILE A 225 -11.19 14.51 -5.96
CA ILE A 225 -11.23 13.09 -6.33
C ILE A 225 -12.31 12.84 -7.40
N GLN A 226 -13.52 13.40 -7.22
CA GLN A 226 -14.61 13.27 -8.19
C GLN A 226 -14.28 13.95 -9.51
N SER A 227 -13.66 15.13 -9.50
CA SER A 227 -13.26 15.81 -10.72
C SER A 227 -12.21 15.01 -11.49
N LYS A 228 -11.22 14.48 -10.79
CA LYS A 228 -10.15 13.66 -11.36
C LYS A 228 -10.68 12.33 -11.90
N SER A 229 -11.53 11.63 -11.17
CA SER A 229 -12.11 10.35 -11.61
C SER A 229 -12.91 10.45 -12.91
N LYS A 230 -13.38 11.65 -13.29
CA LYS A 230 -14.07 11.91 -14.55
C LYS A 230 -13.13 12.21 -15.72
N THR A 231 -11.88 12.53 -15.48
CA THR A 231 -10.93 12.93 -16.54
C THR A 231 -10.39 11.74 -17.34
N TYR A 232 -10.41 10.57 -16.74
CA TYR A 232 -9.94 9.35 -17.38
C TYR A 232 -10.82 8.15 -16.99
N GLN A 233 -11.24 7.40 -17.98
CA GLN A 233 -11.86 6.10 -17.82
C GLN A 233 -11.12 5.10 -18.70
N THR A 234 -10.75 3.97 -18.12
CA THR A 234 -10.02 2.94 -18.86
C THR A 234 -10.93 2.26 -19.88
N SER A 235 -10.40 2.04 -21.09
CA SER A 235 -11.04 1.22 -22.12
C SER A 235 -10.73 -0.27 -21.96
N SER A 236 -9.80 -0.63 -21.06
CA SER A 236 -9.45 -2.02 -20.80
C SER A 236 -10.58 -2.77 -20.13
N SER A 237 -10.81 -4.01 -20.56
CA SER A 237 -11.77 -4.90 -19.91
C SER A 237 -11.20 -5.47 -18.63
N TYR A 238 -11.96 -5.42 -17.55
CA TYR A 238 -11.65 -6.04 -16.26
C TYR A 238 -12.67 -7.13 -15.97
N PRO A 239 -12.29 -8.24 -15.34
CA PRO A 239 -13.22 -9.25 -14.86
C PRO A 239 -14.25 -8.65 -13.89
N ASP A 240 -15.48 -9.20 -13.89
CA ASP A 240 -16.53 -8.77 -12.96
C ASP A 240 -16.29 -9.39 -11.55
N THR A 241 -15.29 -8.88 -10.86
CA THR A 241 -14.96 -9.25 -9.48
C THR A 241 -14.65 -7.99 -8.66
N PRO A 242 -14.87 -8.03 -7.33
CA PRO A 242 -14.56 -6.89 -6.46
C PRO A 242 -13.09 -6.44 -6.58
N PHE A 243 -12.16 -7.37 -6.62
CA PHE A 243 -10.73 -7.07 -6.74
C PHE A 243 -10.38 -6.41 -8.09
N ALA A 244 -10.93 -6.92 -9.20
CA ALA A 244 -10.71 -6.32 -10.50
C ALA A 244 -11.32 -4.91 -10.61
N SER A 245 -12.48 -4.67 -9.96
CA SER A 245 -13.08 -3.34 -9.85
C SER A 245 -12.17 -2.37 -9.07
N GLN A 246 -11.56 -2.82 -7.97
CA GLN A 246 -10.60 -2.01 -7.22
C GLN A 246 -9.37 -1.67 -8.08
N LEU A 247 -8.79 -2.64 -8.78
CA LEU A 247 -7.66 -2.40 -9.68
C LEU A 247 -8.00 -1.44 -10.82
N LYS A 248 -9.21 -1.55 -11.38
CA LYS A 248 -9.72 -0.60 -12.36
C LYS A 248 -9.71 0.82 -11.80
N THR A 249 -10.28 1.02 -10.62
CA THR A 249 -10.32 2.32 -9.95
C THR A 249 -8.92 2.87 -9.69
N VAL A 250 -7.98 2.04 -9.23
CA VAL A 250 -6.57 2.43 -9.04
C VAL A 250 -5.95 2.89 -10.36
N SER A 251 -6.14 2.12 -11.44
CA SER A 251 -5.65 2.49 -12.78
C SER A 251 -6.22 3.84 -13.24
N GLU A 252 -7.51 4.05 -13.02
CA GLU A 252 -8.17 5.31 -13.39
C GLU A 252 -7.65 6.48 -12.56
N PHE A 253 -7.40 6.32 -11.26
CA PHE A 253 -6.79 7.35 -10.42
C PHE A 253 -5.38 7.73 -10.87
N ILE A 254 -4.53 6.75 -11.16
CA ILE A 254 -3.17 7.00 -11.64
C ILE A 254 -3.21 7.76 -12.96
N ASN A 255 -3.99 7.31 -13.94
CA ASN A 255 -4.05 7.92 -15.27
C ASN A 255 -4.79 9.27 -15.28
N SER A 256 -5.65 9.54 -14.31
CA SER A 256 -6.29 10.86 -14.14
C SER A 256 -5.37 11.91 -13.52
N GLY A 257 -4.16 11.52 -13.07
CA GLY A 257 -3.24 12.39 -12.36
C GLY A 257 -3.77 12.78 -10.97
N LEU A 258 -4.38 11.85 -10.26
CA LEU A 258 -4.70 11.99 -8.84
C LEU A 258 -3.39 11.83 -8.06
N ASN A 259 -2.80 12.95 -7.61
CA ASN A 259 -1.51 13.04 -6.93
C ASN A 259 -1.41 14.33 -6.08
#